data_edf996fb0c9e63f784cc405139e17869
#
_entry.id   edf996fb0c9e63f784cc405139e17869
#
_cell.length_a   1.000
_cell.length_b   1.000
_cell.length_c   1.000
_cell.angle_alpha   90.00
_cell.angle_beta   90.00
_cell.angle_gamma   90.00
#
_symmetry.space_group_name_H-M   'P 1'
#
loop_
_entity.id
_entity.type
_entity.pdbx_description
1 polymer ?
#
loop_
_entity_poly.entity_id
_entity_poly.type
_entity_poly.pdbx_seq_one_letter_code
_entity_poly.pdbx_strand_id
1 'polypeptide(L)'
;ACDNGRCKIYNLDFPDVIALRQQLLPAGDREQNIPCDLKDTAWFGKIDASGGAVFFASGVFYYFLTQEVRELVRGMADAFPGGVLVFDAANRTAVKMIAKTWLKTAKIKDVGAYFAVSDAAKEIGTWDSRLQVTSRGYMLGYNDLRDPSVSGFFRFLARVGDNGMKMQIVKIRF
;
A
#
# COMPACT_ATOMS: atom_id res chain seq x y z
N ALA A 1 -5.36 6.22 -17.72
CA ALA A 1 -5.33 7.69 -17.87
C ALA A 1 -4.03 8.32 -17.34
N CYS A 2 -3.27 7.61 -16.48
CA CYS A 2 -1.99 8.09 -15.91
C CYS A 2 -0.74 7.48 -16.56
N ASP A 3 -0.92 6.62 -17.54
CA ASP A 3 0.19 6.04 -18.29
C ASP A 3 0.79 7.06 -19.28
N ASN A 4 2.07 7.34 -19.12
CA ASN A 4 2.82 8.28 -19.97
C ASN A 4 3.44 7.60 -21.21
N GLY A 5 3.15 6.33 -21.46
CA GLY A 5 3.70 5.55 -22.57
C GLY A 5 5.18 5.14 -22.43
N ARG A 6 5.82 5.43 -21.31
CA ARG A 6 7.27 5.21 -21.08
C ARG A 6 7.58 4.31 -19.89
N CYS A 7 6.70 4.29 -18.87
CA CYS A 7 6.93 3.51 -17.66
C CYS A 7 6.85 2.01 -17.97
N LYS A 8 7.76 1.24 -17.39
CA LYS A 8 7.59 -0.21 -17.21
C LYS A 8 6.70 -0.44 -15.98
N ILE A 9 5.83 -1.41 -16.06
CA ILE A 9 4.87 -1.75 -15.00
C ILE A 9 5.17 -3.17 -14.54
N TYR A 10 5.35 -3.35 -13.25
CA TYR A 10 5.61 -4.64 -12.63
C TYR A 10 4.45 -4.99 -11.71
N ASN A 11 3.79 -6.11 -11.97
CA ASN A 11 2.71 -6.65 -11.15
C ASN A 11 3.26 -7.77 -10.28
N LEU A 12 3.29 -7.56 -8.97
CA LEU A 12 3.83 -8.49 -7.98
C LEU A 12 2.68 -9.09 -7.17
N ASP A 13 2.58 -10.40 -7.16
CA ASP A 13 1.61 -11.13 -6.34
C ASP A 13 2.04 -12.59 -6.21
N PHE A 14 1.32 -13.38 -5.41
CA PHE A 14 1.55 -14.82 -5.29
C PHE A 14 1.45 -15.55 -6.65
N PRO A 15 2.18 -16.66 -6.83
CA PRO A 15 2.24 -17.37 -8.11
C PRO A 15 0.89 -17.77 -8.70
N ASP A 16 -0.05 -18.21 -7.88
CA ASP A 16 -1.40 -18.59 -8.28
C ASP A 16 -2.24 -17.38 -8.73
N VAL A 17 -2.09 -16.24 -8.05
CA VAL A 17 -2.74 -14.98 -8.42
C VAL A 17 -2.18 -14.46 -9.74
N ILE A 18 -0.86 -14.48 -9.91
CA ILE A 18 -0.22 -14.09 -11.17
C ILE A 18 -0.64 -15.00 -12.33
N ALA A 19 -0.74 -16.30 -12.10
CA ALA A 19 -1.22 -17.25 -13.11
C ALA A 19 -2.65 -16.96 -13.56
N LEU A 20 -3.55 -16.66 -12.60
CA LEU A 20 -4.92 -16.26 -12.90
C LEU A 20 -4.98 -14.90 -13.61
N ARG A 21 -4.20 -13.92 -13.13
CA ARG A 21 -4.10 -12.62 -13.77
C ARG A 21 -3.72 -12.75 -15.24
N GLN A 22 -2.73 -13.60 -15.55
CA GLN A 22 -2.24 -13.77 -16.92
C GLN A 22 -3.28 -14.35 -17.88
N GLN A 23 -4.21 -15.17 -17.35
CA GLN A 23 -5.33 -15.70 -18.13
C GLN A 23 -6.40 -14.64 -18.39
N LEU A 24 -6.72 -13.80 -17.40
CA LEU A 24 -7.81 -12.83 -17.46
C LEU A 24 -7.39 -11.47 -18.01
N LEU A 25 -6.16 -11.06 -17.74
CA LEU A 25 -5.57 -9.77 -18.09
C LEU A 25 -4.13 -9.99 -18.58
N PRO A 26 -3.91 -10.44 -19.81
CA PRO A 26 -2.57 -10.63 -20.35
C PRO A 26 -1.74 -9.35 -20.24
N ALA A 27 -0.47 -9.51 -19.87
CA ALA A 27 0.45 -8.39 -19.77
C ALA A 27 0.70 -7.75 -21.12
N GLY A 28 0.68 -6.43 -21.19
CA GLY A 28 1.06 -5.67 -22.37
C GLY A 28 2.59 -5.56 -22.52
N ASP A 29 3.05 -4.94 -23.60
CA ASP A 29 4.48 -4.86 -23.97
C ASP A 29 5.38 -4.22 -22.91
N ARG A 30 4.82 -3.36 -22.05
CA ARG A 30 5.52 -2.67 -20.96
C ARG A 30 5.18 -3.22 -19.58
N GLU A 31 4.42 -4.29 -19.52
CA GLU A 31 4.03 -4.95 -18.28
C GLU A 31 4.81 -6.24 -18.06
N GLN A 32 5.21 -6.49 -16.83
CA GLN A 32 5.83 -7.74 -16.40
C GLN A 32 5.12 -8.26 -15.16
N ASN A 33 4.64 -9.49 -15.22
CA ASN A 33 4.09 -10.19 -14.07
C ASN A 33 5.22 -10.93 -13.34
N ILE A 34 5.38 -10.65 -12.05
CA ILE A 34 6.42 -11.25 -11.20
C ILE A 34 5.74 -12.07 -10.10
N PRO A 35 5.68 -13.39 -10.23
CA PRO A 35 5.21 -14.25 -9.16
C PRO A 35 6.23 -14.23 -8.00
N CYS A 36 5.78 -13.82 -6.81
CA CYS A 36 6.61 -13.74 -5.61
C CYS A 36 5.77 -13.71 -4.33
N ASP A 37 6.39 -14.09 -3.23
CA ASP A 37 6.00 -13.61 -1.90
C ASP A 37 6.75 -12.29 -1.66
N LEU A 38 6.08 -11.22 -1.27
CA LEU A 38 6.71 -9.92 -0.98
C LEU A 38 7.74 -9.99 0.15
N LYS A 39 7.66 -11.02 1.01
CA LYS A 39 8.63 -11.26 2.09
C LYS A 39 9.97 -11.77 1.57
N ASP A 40 9.97 -12.42 0.41
CA ASP A 40 11.20 -12.84 -0.27
C ASP A 40 11.72 -11.70 -1.15
N THR A 41 12.78 -11.06 -0.73
CA THR A 41 13.36 -9.89 -1.40
C THR A 41 14.02 -10.20 -2.76
N ALA A 42 14.04 -11.46 -3.21
CA ALA A 42 14.58 -11.85 -4.52
C ALA A 42 13.91 -11.12 -5.70
N TRP A 43 12.68 -10.61 -5.52
CA TRP A 43 12.02 -9.81 -6.55
C TRP A 43 12.66 -8.44 -6.78
N PHE A 44 13.47 -7.91 -5.83
CA PHE A 44 14.20 -6.64 -6.03
C PHE A 44 15.07 -6.68 -7.28
N GLY A 45 15.80 -7.77 -7.51
CA GLY A 45 16.64 -7.94 -8.68
C GLY A 45 15.90 -8.08 -10.02
N LYS A 46 14.58 -8.21 -9.99
CA LYS A 46 13.74 -8.31 -11.20
C LYS A 46 13.18 -6.96 -11.66
N ILE A 47 13.36 -5.91 -10.86
CA ILE A 47 12.86 -4.55 -11.15
C ILE A 47 13.98 -3.73 -11.77
N ASP A 48 13.78 -3.25 -12.98
CA ASP A 48 14.65 -2.23 -13.57
C ASP A 48 14.26 -0.85 -13.02
N ALA A 49 15.04 -0.39 -12.06
CA ALA A 49 14.86 0.89 -11.40
C ALA A 49 15.81 1.98 -11.91
N SER A 50 16.49 1.77 -13.03
CA SER A 50 17.49 2.71 -13.58
C SER A 50 16.93 4.11 -13.87
N GLY A 51 15.63 4.20 -14.18
CA GLY A 51 14.90 5.45 -14.36
C GLY A 51 14.18 5.95 -13.10
N GLY A 52 14.44 5.36 -11.93
CA GLY A 52 13.68 5.54 -10.70
C GLY A 52 12.53 4.52 -10.57
N ALA A 53 12.00 4.37 -9.36
CA ALA A 53 10.91 3.44 -9.08
C ALA A 53 9.83 4.04 -8.21
N VAL A 54 8.57 3.73 -8.52
CA VAL A 54 7.42 4.05 -7.67
C VAL A 54 6.65 2.77 -7.42
N PHE A 55 6.46 2.46 -6.13
CA PHE A 55 5.76 1.28 -5.67
C PHE A 55 4.40 1.64 -5.08
N PHE A 56 3.39 0.84 -5.38
CA PHE A 56 2.05 0.99 -4.83
C PHE A 56 1.63 -0.31 -4.13
N ALA A 57 1.21 -0.20 -2.87
CA ALA A 57 0.71 -1.32 -2.09
C ALA A 57 -0.64 -0.95 -1.46
N SER A 58 -1.73 -1.17 -2.20
CA SER A 58 -3.08 -0.85 -1.73
C SER A 58 -3.74 -2.07 -1.10
N GLY A 59 -4.11 -1.97 0.19
CA GLY A 59 -4.73 -3.06 0.94
C GLY A 59 -3.80 -4.24 1.26
N VAL A 60 -2.50 -4.09 1.07
CA VAL A 60 -1.52 -5.19 1.12
C VAL A 60 -0.92 -5.35 2.52
N PHE A 61 -0.40 -4.27 3.09
CA PHE A 61 0.41 -4.36 4.31
C PHE A 61 -0.40 -4.72 5.56
N TYR A 62 -1.69 -4.58 5.55
CA TYR A 62 -2.54 -5.00 6.69
C TYR A 62 -2.31 -6.46 7.10
N TYR A 63 -1.95 -7.33 6.17
CA TYR A 63 -1.75 -8.77 6.41
C TYR A 63 -0.35 -9.14 6.90
N PHE A 64 0.54 -8.16 7.02
CA PHE A 64 1.92 -8.35 7.46
C PHE A 64 2.09 -8.02 8.94
N LEU A 65 3.05 -8.63 9.60
CA LEU A 65 3.52 -8.16 10.89
C LEU A 65 4.28 -6.84 10.72
N THR A 66 4.22 -5.96 11.72
CA THR A 66 4.94 -4.67 11.67
C THR A 66 6.44 -4.84 11.41
N GLN A 67 7.05 -5.90 11.96
CA GLN A 67 8.45 -6.20 11.75
C GLN A 67 8.73 -6.58 10.29
N GLU A 68 7.86 -7.36 9.66
CA GLU A 68 7.99 -7.76 8.24
C GLU A 68 7.93 -6.54 7.32
N VAL A 69 6.98 -5.62 7.57
CA VAL A 69 6.88 -4.37 6.79
C VAL A 69 8.13 -3.50 6.99
N ARG A 70 8.64 -3.43 8.23
CA ARG A 70 9.86 -2.67 8.54
C ARG A 70 11.07 -3.23 7.79
N GLU A 71 11.26 -4.54 7.79
CA GLU A 71 12.36 -5.21 7.08
C GLU A 71 12.26 -5.01 5.57
N LEU A 72 11.06 -5.16 5.01
CA LEU A 72 10.78 -4.91 3.60
C LEU A 72 11.13 -3.46 3.20
N VAL A 73 10.63 -2.47 3.96
CA VAL A 73 10.87 -1.03 3.68
C VAL A 73 12.36 -0.70 3.75
N ARG A 74 13.09 -1.25 4.72
CA ARG A 74 14.55 -1.06 4.83
C ARG A 74 15.28 -1.70 3.65
N GLY A 75 14.92 -2.92 3.27
CA GLY A 75 15.48 -3.58 2.09
C GLY A 75 15.18 -2.81 0.80
N MET A 76 13.98 -2.24 0.67
CA MET A 76 13.64 -1.37 -0.46
C MET A 76 14.47 -0.08 -0.48
N ALA A 77 14.75 0.51 0.69
CA ALA A 77 15.62 1.69 0.78
C ALA A 77 17.07 1.39 0.34
N ASP A 78 17.54 0.17 0.58
CA ASP A 78 18.86 -0.28 0.12
C ASP A 78 18.88 -0.57 -1.38
N ALA A 79 17.84 -1.21 -1.89
CA ALA A 79 17.77 -1.67 -3.28
C ALA A 79 17.35 -0.57 -4.27
N PHE A 80 16.57 0.42 -3.83
CA PHE A 80 15.95 1.43 -4.68
C PHE A 80 16.16 2.86 -4.15
N PRO A 81 17.41 3.32 -4.02
CA PRO A 81 17.70 4.67 -3.50
C PRO A 81 17.02 5.75 -4.35
N GLY A 82 16.33 6.68 -3.68
CA GLY A 82 15.50 7.72 -4.34
C GLY A 82 14.14 7.25 -4.82
N GLY A 83 13.81 5.97 -4.69
CA GLY A 83 12.50 5.40 -5.00
C GLY A 83 11.40 5.88 -4.05
N VAL A 84 10.17 5.63 -4.41
CA VAL A 84 8.99 6.04 -3.64
C VAL A 84 8.07 4.85 -3.43
N LEU A 85 7.63 4.63 -2.18
CA LEU A 85 6.59 3.68 -1.83
C LEU A 85 5.34 4.44 -1.36
N VAL A 86 4.18 4.08 -1.92
CA VAL A 86 2.87 4.62 -1.52
C VAL A 86 1.98 3.46 -1.09
N PHE A 87 1.37 3.58 0.08
CA PHE A 87 0.45 2.56 0.60
C PHE A 87 -0.60 3.17 1.52
N ASP A 88 -1.67 2.44 1.76
CA ASP A 88 -2.70 2.81 2.70
C ASP A 88 -2.46 2.19 4.08
N ALA A 89 -2.75 2.94 5.13
CA ALA A 89 -2.61 2.49 6.50
C ALA A 89 -3.75 3.04 7.38
N ALA A 90 -3.97 2.39 8.51
CA ALA A 90 -4.98 2.78 9.49
C ALA A 90 -4.54 2.37 10.90
N ASN A 91 -5.22 2.91 11.92
CA ASN A 91 -4.94 2.53 13.29
C ASN A 91 -5.41 1.09 13.63
N ARG A 92 -4.98 0.58 14.77
CA ARG A 92 -5.29 -0.79 15.22
C ARG A 92 -6.80 -1.08 15.31
N THR A 93 -7.63 -0.10 15.65
CA THR A 93 -9.08 -0.27 15.72
C THR A 93 -9.67 -0.52 14.34
N ALA A 94 -9.27 0.28 13.35
CA ALA A 94 -9.69 0.11 11.96
C ALA A 94 -9.20 -1.23 11.38
N VAL A 95 -7.94 -1.58 11.60
CA VAL A 95 -7.36 -2.85 11.13
C VAL A 95 -8.10 -4.05 11.71
N LYS A 96 -8.42 -4.05 13.01
CA LYS A 96 -9.25 -5.10 13.63
C LYS A 96 -10.67 -5.17 13.03
N MET A 97 -11.25 -4.01 12.70
CA MET A 97 -12.57 -3.96 12.06
C MET A 97 -12.52 -4.50 10.63
N ILE A 98 -11.49 -4.14 9.86
CA ILE A 98 -11.25 -4.70 8.50
C ILE A 98 -11.15 -6.22 8.58
N ALA A 99 -10.32 -6.76 9.47
CA ALA A 99 -10.19 -8.21 9.67
C ALA A 99 -11.53 -8.87 10.01
N LYS A 100 -12.29 -8.27 10.93
CA LYS A 100 -13.57 -8.83 11.40
C LYS A 100 -14.67 -8.78 10.34
N THR A 101 -14.70 -7.74 9.50
CA THR A 101 -15.77 -7.53 8.51
C THR A 101 -15.43 -8.11 7.16
N TRP A 102 -14.34 -7.68 6.55
CA TRP A 102 -13.99 -8.05 5.17
C TRP A 102 -13.56 -9.51 5.05
N LEU A 103 -12.64 -9.97 5.90
CA LEU A 103 -12.17 -11.35 5.85
C LEU A 103 -13.30 -12.32 6.12
N LYS A 104 -14.17 -11.99 7.09
CA LYS A 104 -15.35 -12.82 7.40
C LYS A 104 -16.35 -12.86 6.24
N THR A 105 -16.64 -11.73 5.61
CA THR A 105 -17.55 -11.63 4.46
C THR A 105 -16.99 -12.37 3.25
N ALA A 106 -15.69 -12.27 3.00
CA ALA A 106 -15.00 -12.99 1.95
C ALA A 106 -14.79 -14.48 2.27
N LYS A 107 -15.20 -14.95 3.46
CA LYS A 107 -14.99 -16.33 3.94
C LYS A 107 -13.51 -16.75 3.98
N ILE A 108 -12.61 -15.78 4.08
CA ILE A 108 -11.18 -16.02 4.21
C ILE A 108 -10.91 -16.40 5.67
N LYS A 109 -10.39 -17.59 5.86
CA LYS A 109 -9.98 -18.15 7.16
C LYS A 109 -8.47 -18.11 7.26
N ASP A 110 -7.95 -18.10 8.48
CA ASP A 110 -6.52 -18.24 8.79
C ASP A 110 -5.63 -17.04 8.32
N VAL A 111 -6.25 -15.94 7.95
CA VAL A 111 -5.56 -14.68 7.65
C VAL A 111 -5.92 -13.65 8.71
N GLY A 112 -4.88 -13.10 9.36
CA GLY A 112 -5.03 -12.00 10.30
C GLY A 112 -4.73 -10.64 9.65
N ALA A 113 -5.10 -9.56 10.33
CA ALA A 113 -4.66 -8.22 9.98
C ALA A 113 -3.88 -7.64 11.17
N TYR A 114 -2.61 -7.32 10.95
CA TYR A 114 -1.62 -7.06 12.00
C TYR A 114 -1.01 -5.68 11.92
N PHE A 115 -0.58 -5.25 10.72
CA PHE A 115 0.07 -3.96 10.51
C PHE A 115 -0.93 -2.82 10.70
N ALA A 116 -0.64 -1.96 11.66
CA ALA A 116 -1.45 -0.79 11.96
C ALA A 116 -0.54 0.39 12.31
N VAL A 117 -0.89 1.57 11.81
CA VAL A 117 -0.13 2.80 12.01
C VAL A 117 -1.11 3.94 12.31
N SER A 118 -0.86 4.68 13.37
CA SER A 118 -1.67 5.85 13.74
C SER A 118 -1.03 7.17 13.26
N ASP A 119 0.30 7.28 13.36
CA ASP A 119 1.08 8.42 12.91
C ASP A 119 2.29 7.90 12.11
N ALA A 120 2.13 7.85 10.78
CA ALA A 120 3.14 7.25 9.93
C ALA A 120 4.50 7.97 10.00
N ALA A 121 4.52 9.30 10.10
CA ALA A 121 5.76 10.05 10.17
C ALA A 121 6.55 9.72 11.44
N LYS A 122 5.87 9.61 12.58
CA LYS A 122 6.51 9.27 13.85
C LYS A 122 6.88 7.80 13.96
N GLU A 123 6.00 6.90 13.54
CA GLU A 123 6.21 5.47 13.73
C GLU A 123 7.20 4.91 12.69
N ILE A 124 6.96 5.19 11.40
CA ILE A 124 7.77 4.64 10.31
C ILE A 124 9.08 5.43 10.12
N GLY A 125 9.05 6.75 10.33
CA GLY A 125 10.24 7.59 10.21
C GLY A 125 11.39 7.21 11.16
N THR A 126 11.10 6.46 12.23
CA THR A 126 12.14 5.92 13.13
C THR A 126 12.80 4.63 12.64
N TRP A 127 12.29 4.01 11.58
CA TRP A 127 12.81 2.72 11.12
C TRP A 127 14.17 2.82 10.45
N ASP A 128 14.40 3.93 9.74
CA ASP A 128 15.67 4.24 9.09
C ASP A 128 15.77 5.76 8.87
N SER A 129 16.92 6.35 9.13
CA SER A 129 17.17 7.79 9.03
C SER A 129 17.09 8.34 7.58
N ARG A 130 17.16 7.48 6.58
CA ARG A 130 17.05 7.84 5.16
C ARG A 130 15.60 8.08 4.73
N LEU A 131 14.62 7.53 5.47
CA LEU A 131 13.22 7.56 5.07
C LEU A 131 12.61 8.95 5.27
N GLN A 132 12.09 9.50 4.19
CA GLN A 132 11.24 10.69 4.22
C GLN A 132 9.78 10.26 4.19
N VAL A 133 9.12 10.27 5.35
CA VAL A 133 7.76 9.77 5.51
C VAL A 133 6.77 10.92 5.60
N THR A 134 5.77 10.91 4.74
CA THR A 134 4.63 11.83 4.77
C THR A 134 3.33 11.04 4.69
N SER A 135 2.25 11.60 5.24
CA SER A 135 0.93 11.00 5.10
C SER A 135 -0.16 12.05 4.94
N ARG A 136 -1.26 11.64 4.33
CA ARG A 136 -2.49 12.44 4.20
C ARG A 136 -3.69 11.56 4.51
N GLY A 137 -4.74 12.17 5.04
CA GLY A 137 -6.02 11.48 5.24
C GLY A 137 -6.52 10.83 3.95
N TYR A 138 -7.05 9.64 4.06
CA TYR A 138 -7.49 8.84 2.93
C TYR A 138 -8.58 9.54 2.11
N MET A 139 -9.55 10.16 2.78
CA MET A 139 -10.66 10.88 2.15
C MET A 139 -10.43 12.40 2.18
N LEU A 140 -10.15 12.98 3.34
CA LEU A 140 -10.03 14.43 3.54
C LEU A 140 -8.75 15.01 2.95
N GLY A 141 -7.72 14.18 2.75
CA GLY A 141 -6.43 14.60 2.20
C GLY A 141 -6.45 14.83 0.69
N TYR A 142 -7.44 14.29 -0.03
CA TYR A 142 -7.48 14.25 -1.49
C TYR A 142 -8.79 14.74 -2.10
N ASN A 143 -9.86 14.87 -1.31
CA ASN A 143 -11.18 15.24 -1.81
C ASN A 143 -11.67 16.51 -1.14
N ASP A 144 -12.24 17.44 -1.92
CA ASP A 144 -12.98 18.57 -1.38
C ASP A 144 -14.40 18.13 -1.02
N LEU A 145 -14.60 17.76 0.23
CA LEU A 145 -15.90 17.34 0.74
C LEU A 145 -16.82 18.51 1.09
N ARG A 146 -16.43 19.75 0.83
CA ARG A 146 -17.28 20.94 1.01
C ARG A 146 -18.26 21.12 -0.14
N ASP A 147 -18.05 20.44 -1.27
CA ASP A 147 -18.96 20.47 -2.39
C ASP A 147 -20.41 20.16 -1.94
N PRO A 148 -21.41 20.97 -2.31
CA PRO A 148 -22.81 20.79 -1.91
C PRO A 148 -23.40 19.43 -2.30
N SER A 149 -22.90 18.79 -3.37
CA SER A 149 -23.34 17.46 -3.80
C SER A 149 -22.97 16.33 -2.82
N VAL A 150 -21.97 16.57 -1.94
CA VAL A 150 -21.55 15.60 -0.95
C VAL A 150 -22.48 15.60 0.25
N SER A 151 -23.13 14.47 0.54
CA SER A 151 -24.06 14.36 1.66
C SER A 151 -23.38 14.60 3.01
N GLY A 152 -24.12 15.15 3.98
CA GLY A 152 -23.60 15.35 5.36
C GLY A 152 -23.19 14.05 6.03
N PHE A 153 -23.89 12.95 5.75
CA PHE A 153 -23.54 11.63 6.25
C PHE A 153 -22.19 11.15 5.71
N PHE A 154 -21.93 11.33 4.42
CA PHE A 154 -20.63 10.97 3.83
C PHE A 154 -19.48 11.80 4.41
N ARG A 155 -19.71 13.11 4.63
CA ARG A 155 -18.71 13.97 5.32
C ARG A 155 -18.41 13.49 6.73
N PHE A 156 -19.44 13.04 7.45
CA PHE A 156 -19.25 12.47 8.78
C PHE A 156 -18.43 11.17 8.73
N LEU A 157 -18.77 10.24 7.82
CA LEU A 157 -18.02 9.00 7.65
C LEU A 157 -16.56 9.25 7.26
N ALA A 158 -16.27 10.22 6.38
CA ALA A 158 -14.92 10.58 6.00
C ALA A 158 -14.10 11.11 7.20
N ARG A 159 -14.74 11.94 8.07
CA ARG A 159 -14.09 12.42 9.30
C ARG A 159 -13.83 11.27 10.29
N VAL A 160 -14.76 10.36 10.44
CA VAL A 160 -14.58 9.19 11.31
C VAL A 160 -13.44 8.31 10.77
N GLY A 161 -13.39 8.08 9.47
CA GLY A 161 -12.31 7.33 8.83
C GLY A 161 -10.95 7.98 9.06
N ASP A 162 -10.78 9.21 8.63
CA ASP A 162 -9.46 9.87 8.64
C ASP A 162 -9.01 10.29 10.05
N ASN A 163 -9.91 10.83 10.86
CA ASN A 163 -9.55 11.35 12.19
C ASN A 163 -9.69 10.31 13.30
N GLY A 164 -10.74 9.48 13.26
CA GLY A 164 -11.02 8.47 14.27
C GLY A 164 -10.25 7.17 14.04
N MET A 165 -10.29 6.65 12.82
CA MET A 165 -9.63 5.41 12.44
C MET A 165 -8.22 5.62 11.89
N LYS A 166 -7.79 6.88 11.72
CA LYS A 166 -6.47 7.24 11.16
C LYS A 166 -6.22 6.60 9.81
N MET A 167 -7.28 6.52 8.98
CA MET A 167 -7.15 6.07 7.60
C MET A 167 -6.34 7.10 6.82
N GLN A 168 -5.24 6.67 6.22
CA GLN A 168 -4.28 7.58 5.59
C GLN A 168 -3.59 6.91 4.41
N ILE A 169 -3.18 7.72 3.43
CA ILE A 169 -2.22 7.33 2.42
C ILE A 169 -0.85 7.77 2.90
N VAL A 170 0.05 6.83 3.02
CA VAL A 170 1.44 7.02 3.42
C VAL A 170 2.32 7.03 2.19
N LYS A 171 3.23 7.98 2.12
CA LYS A 171 4.28 8.06 1.10
C LYS A 171 5.63 8.05 1.80
N ILE A 172 6.47 7.11 1.41
CA ILE A 172 7.88 7.02 1.82
C ILE A 172 8.75 7.31 0.60
N ARG A 173 9.71 8.18 0.74
CA ARG A 173 10.84 8.31 -0.20
C ARG A 173 12.07 7.72 0.48
N PHE A 174 12.78 6.87 -0.26
CA PHE A 174 14.00 6.21 0.17
C PHE A 174 15.25 7.06 -0.06
#